data_308d55867f6d80605b3987cb59c2fba1
#
_entry.id   308d55867f6d80605b3987cb59c2fba1
#
_cell.length_a   1.000
_cell.length_b   1.000
_cell.length_c   1.000
_cell.angle_alpha   90.00
_cell.angle_beta   90.00
_cell.angle_gamma   90.00
#
_symmetry.space_group_name_H-M   'P 1'
#
loop_
_entity.id
_entity.type
_entity.pdbx_description
1 polymer ?
#
loop_
_entity_poly.entity_id
_entity_poly.type
_entity_poly.pdbx_seq_one_letter_code
_entity_poly.pdbx_strand_id
1 'polypeptide(L)'
;MLSVVAHGTTEREAHPKMWIAARVQMCMERRIAARLSALGYENFVPVRREIHQWNDRRERIDRVVLPTVVFLRADEREQQALLRLSFINYLIGYPGERRAAAIPDIQMEQFRRMVQCWEGEVNIEASPLAVGEVVVITGGSLRGLCGELVRMEEGQSHVIVRIGALGCASIDIPSHLVARA
;
A
#
# COMPACT_ATOMS: atom_id res chain seq x y z
N MET A 1 -28.58 37.91 -38.14
CA MET A 1 -28.89 36.72 -37.34
C MET A 1 -27.61 35.95 -37.18
N LEU A 2 -26.91 36.16 -36.08
CA LEU A 2 -25.67 35.49 -35.76
C LEU A 2 -25.99 34.35 -34.79
N SER A 3 -25.80 33.11 -35.24
CA SER A 3 -25.95 31.90 -34.42
C SER A 3 -24.69 31.70 -33.59
N VAL A 4 -24.82 31.86 -32.29
CA VAL A 4 -23.75 31.59 -31.32
C VAL A 4 -23.68 30.07 -31.12
N VAL A 5 -22.61 29.46 -31.62
CA VAL A 5 -22.28 28.05 -31.32
C VAL A 5 -21.74 28.00 -29.93
N ALA A 6 -22.53 27.51 -28.98
CA ALA A 6 -22.11 27.21 -27.64
C ALA A 6 -21.14 26.03 -27.69
N HIS A 7 -19.88 26.29 -27.41
CA HIS A 7 -18.90 25.22 -27.14
C HIS A 7 -19.26 24.60 -25.79
N GLY A 8 -19.89 23.43 -25.85
CA GLY A 8 -20.11 22.61 -24.69
C GLY A 8 -18.76 22.17 -24.12
N THR A 9 -18.36 22.80 -23.04
CA THR A 9 -17.29 22.28 -22.16
C THR A 9 -17.81 20.98 -21.57
N THR A 10 -17.38 19.86 -22.12
CA THR A 10 -17.64 18.55 -21.52
C THR A 10 -16.91 18.53 -20.18
N GLU A 11 -17.61 18.80 -19.09
CA GLU A 11 -17.14 18.50 -17.75
C GLU A 11 -16.80 17.01 -17.75
N ARG A 12 -15.49 16.71 -17.66
CA ARG A 12 -15.01 15.36 -17.46
C ARG A 12 -15.54 14.91 -16.10
N GLU A 13 -16.53 14.05 -16.10
CA GLU A 13 -16.94 13.35 -14.90
C GLU A 13 -15.68 12.75 -14.27
N ALA A 14 -15.25 13.33 -13.17
CA ALA A 14 -14.08 12.87 -12.44
C ALA A 14 -14.46 11.57 -11.74
N HIS A 15 -14.11 10.44 -12.34
CA HIS A 15 -14.24 9.14 -11.69
C HIS A 15 -13.34 9.11 -10.44
N PRO A 16 -13.84 8.62 -9.29
CA PRO A 16 -13.07 8.59 -8.07
C PRO A 16 -11.81 7.74 -8.27
N LYS A 17 -10.65 8.32 -7.97
CA LYS A 17 -9.38 7.58 -7.99
C LYS A 17 -9.27 6.72 -6.74
N MET A 18 -8.90 5.46 -6.93
CA MET A 18 -8.71 4.49 -5.87
C MET A 18 -7.27 3.99 -5.83
N TRP A 19 -6.78 3.63 -4.66
CA TRP A 19 -5.54 2.89 -4.56
C TRP A 19 -5.72 1.48 -5.09
N ILE A 20 -4.80 1.06 -5.94
CA ILE A 20 -4.70 -0.27 -6.52
C ILE A 20 -3.25 -0.71 -6.49
N ALA A 21 -3.01 -2.00 -6.68
CA ALA A 21 -1.68 -2.56 -6.76
C ALA A 21 -1.39 -3.09 -8.16
N ALA A 22 -0.21 -2.78 -8.68
CA ALA A 22 0.27 -3.28 -9.95
C ALA A 22 1.44 -4.24 -9.75
N ARG A 23 1.42 -5.36 -10.48
CA ARG A 23 2.55 -6.27 -10.57
C ARG A 23 3.54 -5.77 -11.60
N VAL A 24 4.79 -5.68 -11.20
CA VAL A 24 5.90 -5.20 -12.01
C VAL A 24 7.08 -6.18 -11.97
N GLN A 25 8.08 -5.93 -12.79
CA GLN A 25 9.31 -6.73 -12.79
C GLN A 25 10.09 -6.56 -11.48
N MET A 26 10.62 -7.65 -10.96
CA MET A 26 11.43 -7.69 -9.74
C MET A 26 12.65 -6.75 -9.84
N CYS A 27 12.99 -6.12 -8.74
CA CYS A 27 14.09 -5.16 -8.61
C CYS A 27 13.94 -3.88 -9.47
N MET A 28 12.78 -3.67 -10.10
CA MET A 28 12.50 -2.49 -10.90
C MET A 28 11.47 -1.55 -10.27
N GLU A 29 10.96 -1.88 -9.10
CA GLU A 29 9.84 -1.21 -8.44
C GLU A 29 10.08 0.31 -8.32
N ARG A 30 11.22 0.71 -7.80
CA ARG A 30 11.58 2.13 -7.60
C ARG A 30 11.73 2.88 -8.93
N ARG A 31 12.33 2.23 -9.93
CA ARG A 31 12.49 2.81 -11.27
C ARG A 31 11.15 2.98 -11.97
N ILE A 32 10.27 2.00 -11.81
CA ILE A 32 8.91 2.05 -12.37
C ILE A 32 8.10 3.12 -11.65
N ALA A 33 8.19 3.21 -10.32
CA ALA A 33 7.54 4.26 -9.54
C ALA A 33 7.96 5.67 -10.02
N ALA A 34 9.25 5.90 -10.26
CA ALA A 34 9.74 7.17 -10.80
C ALA A 34 9.14 7.48 -12.20
N ARG A 35 9.00 6.46 -13.07
CA ARG A 35 8.36 6.63 -14.38
C ARG A 35 6.87 6.92 -14.26
N LEU A 36 6.15 6.26 -13.33
CA LEU A 36 4.75 6.54 -13.04
C LEU A 36 4.55 7.95 -12.52
N SER A 37 5.43 8.41 -11.62
CA SER A 37 5.42 9.81 -11.15
C SER A 37 5.63 10.81 -12.29
N ALA A 38 6.54 10.53 -13.21
CA ALA A 38 6.78 11.37 -14.40
C ALA A 38 5.57 11.41 -15.35
N LEU A 39 4.73 10.37 -15.34
CA LEU A 39 3.47 10.30 -16.08
C LEU A 39 2.29 10.93 -15.31
N GLY A 40 2.52 11.46 -14.10
CA GLY A 40 1.51 12.13 -13.28
C GLY A 40 0.69 11.21 -12.38
N TYR A 41 1.08 9.93 -12.23
CA TYR A 41 0.38 9.01 -11.34
C TYR A 41 0.91 9.12 -9.90
N GLU A 42 0.02 9.32 -8.93
CA GLU A 42 0.35 9.14 -7.53
C GLU A 42 0.65 7.67 -7.27
N ASN A 43 1.82 7.37 -6.69
CA ASN A 43 2.27 6.01 -6.47
C ASN A 43 3.06 5.85 -5.18
N PHE A 44 3.21 4.61 -4.73
CA PHE A 44 3.95 4.25 -3.53
C PHE A 44 4.62 2.88 -3.69
N VAL A 45 5.89 2.83 -3.32
CA VAL A 45 6.65 1.58 -3.14
C VAL A 45 7.00 1.45 -1.67
N PRO A 46 6.60 0.35 -0.99
CA PRO A 46 6.91 0.14 0.41
C PRO A 46 8.40 -0.18 0.59
N VAL A 47 9.18 0.84 0.93
CA VAL A 47 10.63 0.72 1.16
C VAL A 47 10.93 1.00 2.61
N ARG A 48 11.72 0.12 3.24
CA ARG A 48 12.26 0.30 4.59
C ARG A 48 13.76 0.54 4.51
N ARG A 49 14.23 1.38 5.40
CA ARG A 49 15.67 1.54 5.63
C ARG A 49 16.12 0.57 6.70
N GLU A 50 16.98 -0.35 6.32
CA GLU A 50 17.59 -1.32 7.23
C GLU A 50 19.09 -1.01 7.37
N ILE A 51 19.62 -1.18 8.57
CA ILE A 51 21.06 -1.11 8.80
C ILE A 51 21.58 -2.53 8.69
N HIS A 52 22.29 -2.83 7.61
CA HIS A 52 22.95 -4.11 7.45
C HIS A 52 24.37 -4.01 7.99
N GLN A 53 24.73 -4.93 8.88
CA GLN A 53 26.08 -5.01 9.43
C GLN A 53 26.84 -6.10 8.70
N TRP A 54 27.76 -5.71 7.82
CA TRP A 54 28.82 -6.57 7.30
C TRP A 54 29.96 -6.59 8.30
N ASN A 55 30.83 -7.59 8.26
CA ASN A 55 31.89 -7.82 9.27
C ASN A 55 32.63 -6.57 9.77
N ASP A 56 32.82 -5.53 8.95
CA ASP A 56 33.51 -4.28 9.30
C ASP A 56 32.75 -3.00 8.95
N ARG A 57 31.56 -3.07 8.37
CA ARG A 57 30.85 -1.92 7.83
C ARG A 57 29.36 -1.96 8.15
N ARG A 58 28.85 -0.87 8.67
CA ARG A 58 27.40 -0.62 8.75
C ARG A 58 26.95 0.11 7.51
N GLU A 59 26.09 -0.50 6.71
CA GLU A 59 25.53 0.11 5.52
C GLU A 59 24.01 0.25 5.66
N ARG A 60 23.49 1.42 5.25
CA ARG A 60 22.04 1.64 5.18
C ARG A 60 21.56 1.13 3.84
N ILE A 61 20.71 0.11 3.88
CA ILE A 61 20.12 -0.50 2.69
C ILE A 61 18.62 -0.20 2.67
N ASP A 62 18.14 0.25 1.52
CA ASP A 62 16.71 0.41 1.27
C ASP A 62 16.15 -0.93 0.77
N ARG A 63 15.37 -1.62 1.60
CA ARG A 63 14.72 -2.88 1.26
C ARG A 63 13.27 -2.65 0.85
N VAL A 64 12.86 -3.18 -0.29
CA VAL A 64 11.45 -3.22 -0.70
C VAL A 64 10.74 -4.30 0.10
N VAL A 65 9.75 -3.89 0.91
CA VAL A 65 8.99 -4.78 1.82
C VAL A 65 8.10 -5.74 1.03
N LEU A 66 7.57 -5.28 -0.10
CA LEU A 66 6.70 -6.07 -0.98
C LEU A 66 7.29 -6.09 -2.40
N PRO A 67 8.18 -7.05 -2.72
CA PRO A 67 8.82 -7.14 -4.03
C PRO A 67 7.80 -7.31 -5.16
N THR A 68 8.13 -6.77 -6.33
CA THR A 68 7.33 -6.84 -7.55
C THR A 68 5.98 -6.11 -7.51
N VAL A 69 5.74 -5.29 -6.49
CA VAL A 69 4.47 -4.53 -6.34
C VAL A 69 4.74 -3.04 -6.27
N VAL A 70 3.96 -2.28 -7.03
CA VAL A 70 3.86 -0.82 -6.93
C VAL A 70 2.40 -0.46 -6.70
N PHE A 71 2.14 0.29 -5.64
CA PHE A 71 0.82 0.88 -5.40
C PHE A 71 0.67 2.15 -6.22
N LEU A 72 -0.52 2.40 -6.74
CA LEU A 72 -0.81 3.60 -7.51
C LEU A 72 -2.28 3.99 -7.35
N ARG A 73 -2.55 5.28 -7.49
CA ARG A 73 -3.89 5.83 -7.40
C ARG A 73 -4.40 6.16 -8.79
N ALA A 74 -5.48 5.49 -9.21
CA ALA A 74 -6.00 5.61 -10.55
C ALA A 74 -7.53 5.41 -10.61
N ASP A 75 -8.17 6.06 -11.57
CA ASP A 75 -9.55 5.78 -11.95
C ASP A 75 -9.63 4.60 -12.95
N GLU A 76 -10.84 4.18 -13.32
CA GLU A 76 -11.03 3.04 -14.25
C GLU A 76 -10.43 3.29 -15.64
N ARG A 77 -10.43 4.53 -16.14
CA ARG A 77 -9.84 4.87 -17.44
C ARG A 77 -8.32 4.84 -17.37
N GLU A 78 -7.77 5.39 -16.31
CA GLU A 78 -6.34 5.36 -16.03
C GLU A 78 -5.83 3.93 -15.86
N GLN A 79 -6.60 3.03 -15.23
CA GLN A 79 -6.27 1.61 -15.13
C GLN A 79 -6.12 0.95 -16.50
N GLN A 80 -7.00 1.26 -17.46
CA GLN A 80 -6.88 0.76 -18.83
C GLN A 80 -5.63 1.31 -19.54
N ALA A 81 -5.27 2.56 -19.28
CA ALA A 81 -4.04 3.15 -19.82
C ALA A 81 -2.78 2.51 -19.21
N LEU A 82 -2.81 2.24 -17.91
CA LEU A 82 -1.72 1.56 -17.19
C LEU A 82 -1.43 0.17 -17.73
N LEU A 83 -2.45 -0.61 -18.06
CA LEU A 83 -2.29 -1.96 -18.65
C LEU A 83 -1.62 -1.97 -20.04
N ARG A 84 -1.56 -0.81 -20.72
CA ARG A 84 -0.84 -0.66 -22.01
C ARG A 84 0.65 -0.36 -21.82
N LEU A 85 1.09 -0.07 -20.59
CA LEU A 85 2.49 0.21 -20.32
C LEU A 85 3.27 -1.10 -20.21
N SER A 86 4.32 -1.23 -21.00
CA SER A 86 5.12 -2.48 -21.12
C SER A 86 5.80 -2.90 -19.81
N PHE A 87 5.90 -2.03 -18.83
CA PHE A 87 6.50 -2.30 -17.53
C PHE A 87 5.48 -2.64 -16.43
N ILE A 88 4.17 -2.62 -16.74
CA ILE A 88 3.10 -3.12 -15.88
C ILE A 88 2.70 -4.51 -16.41
N ASN A 89 2.89 -5.54 -15.60
CA ASN A 89 2.53 -6.90 -16.00
C ASN A 89 1.00 -7.10 -15.91
N TYR A 90 0.41 -6.75 -14.80
CA TYR A 90 -1.04 -6.75 -14.58
C TYR A 90 -1.39 -5.95 -13.31
N LEU A 91 -2.68 -5.60 -13.17
CA LEU A 91 -3.23 -5.03 -11.94
C LEU A 91 -3.74 -6.16 -11.06
N ILE A 92 -3.44 -6.09 -9.75
CA ILE A 92 -3.79 -7.14 -8.80
C ILE A 92 -5.28 -7.01 -8.44
N GLY A 93 -6.04 -8.08 -8.63
CA GLY A 93 -7.46 -8.20 -8.30
C GLY A 93 -7.73 -9.37 -7.36
N TYR A 94 -8.98 -9.53 -6.94
CA TYR A 94 -9.40 -10.73 -6.23
C TYR A 94 -9.47 -11.94 -7.18
N PRO A 95 -9.25 -13.15 -6.69
CA PRO A 95 -9.36 -14.36 -7.50
C PRO A 95 -10.72 -14.44 -8.20
N GLY A 96 -10.69 -14.63 -9.53
CA GLY A 96 -11.90 -14.68 -10.37
C GLY A 96 -12.45 -13.33 -10.83
N GLU A 97 -11.92 -12.22 -10.35
CA GLU A 97 -12.31 -10.88 -10.78
C GLU A 97 -11.37 -10.33 -11.86
N ARG A 98 -11.95 -9.63 -12.85
CA ARG A 98 -11.19 -8.96 -13.92
C ARG A 98 -10.75 -7.54 -13.55
N ARG A 99 -11.33 -6.98 -12.48
CA ARG A 99 -11.04 -5.62 -12.02
C ARG A 99 -9.91 -5.63 -11.00
N ALA A 100 -9.15 -4.55 -10.98
CA ALA A 100 -8.19 -4.32 -9.91
C ALA A 100 -8.92 -4.20 -8.56
N ALA A 101 -8.37 -4.83 -7.53
CA ALA A 101 -8.90 -4.69 -6.18
C ALA A 101 -8.60 -3.29 -5.64
N ALA A 102 -9.65 -2.56 -5.29
CA ALA A 102 -9.52 -1.28 -4.64
C ALA A 102 -9.01 -1.46 -3.21
N ILE A 103 -8.05 -0.63 -2.82
CA ILE A 103 -7.53 -0.54 -1.46
C ILE A 103 -8.09 0.75 -0.85
N PRO A 104 -8.88 0.69 0.23
CA PRO A 104 -9.38 1.88 0.91
C PRO A 104 -8.25 2.83 1.33
N ASP A 105 -8.47 4.13 1.22
CA ASP A 105 -7.47 5.15 1.57
C ASP A 105 -6.95 4.96 3.01
N ILE A 106 -7.83 4.60 3.95
CA ILE A 106 -7.45 4.35 5.34
C ILE A 106 -6.49 3.16 5.49
N GLN A 107 -6.70 2.07 4.75
CA GLN A 107 -5.80 0.91 4.78
C GLN A 107 -4.44 1.27 4.19
N MET A 108 -4.44 2.04 3.11
CA MET A 108 -3.20 2.49 2.47
C MET A 108 -2.40 3.43 3.37
N GLU A 109 -3.07 4.34 4.07
CA GLU A 109 -2.44 5.25 5.04
C GLU A 109 -1.85 4.49 6.23
N GLN A 110 -2.60 3.55 6.81
CA GLN A 110 -2.14 2.70 7.90
C GLN A 110 -0.94 1.85 7.47
N PHE A 111 -0.99 1.27 6.29
CA PHE A 111 0.13 0.50 5.74
C PHE A 111 1.38 1.36 5.51
N ARG A 112 1.23 2.55 4.93
CA ARG A 112 2.34 3.50 4.77
C ARG A 112 3.00 3.83 6.10
N ARG A 113 2.20 4.17 7.11
CA ARG A 113 2.71 4.48 8.46
C ARG A 113 3.42 3.29 9.09
N MET A 114 2.85 2.08 8.97
CA MET A 114 3.46 0.85 9.45
C MET A 114 4.85 0.64 8.81
N VAL A 115 4.97 0.75 7.48
CA VAL A 115 6.24 0.56 6.78
C VAL A 115 7.27 1.63 7.11
N GLN A 116 6.85 2.90 7.22
CA GLN A 116 7.77 4.04 7.35
C GLN A 116 8.17 4.35 8.79
N CYS A 117 7.27 4.11 9.74
CA CYS A 117 7.46 4.53 11.13
C CYS A 117 7.81 3.38 12.07
N TRP A 118 7.48 2.13 11.73
CA TRP A 118 7.77 0.99 12.60
C TRP A 118 9.25 0.60 12.53
N GLU A 119 9.92 0.53 13.69
CA GLU A 119 11.34 0.15 13.77
C GLU A 119 11.54 -1.38 13.78
N GLY A 120 10.53 -2.14 14.22
CA GLY A 120 10.53 -3.59 14.22
C GLY A 120 10.29 -4.21 12.84
N GLU A 121 10.15 -5.51 12.75
CA GLU A 121 9.87 -6.21 11.50
C GLU A 121 8.42 -5.99 11.04
N VAL A 122 8.22 -5.82 9.72
CA VAL A 122 6.90 -5.79 9.08
C VAL A 122 6.82 -7.02 8.19
N ASN A 123 5.90 -7.92 8.49
CA ASN A 123 5.66 -9.11 7.71
C ASN A 123 4.47 -8.90 6.76
N ILE A 124 4.54 -9.52 5.58
CA ILE A 124 3.43 -9.50 4.61
C ILE A 124 2.90 -10.91 4.48
N GLU A 125 1.61 -11.05 4.73
CA GLU A 125 0.91 -12.32 4.69
C GLU A 125 -0.14 -12.30 3.58
N ALA A 126 0.02 -13.19 2.59
CA ALA A 126 -0.87 -13.26 1.43
C ALA A 126 -2.26 -13.84 1.78
N SER A 127 -2.36 -14.59 2.88
CA SER A 127 -3.63 -15.14 3.33
C SER A 127 -4.30 -14.17 4.32
N PRO A 128 -5.60 -13.91 4.20
CA PRO A 128 -6.29 -13.14 5.20
C PRO A 128 -6.30 -13.93 6.52
N LEU A 129 -5.59 -13.41 7.52
CA LEU A 129 -5.73 -13.90 8.89
C LEU A 129 -7.18 -13.73 9.35
N ALA A 130 -7.60 -14.52 10.34
CA ALA A 130 -8.92 -14.40 10.93
C ALA A 130 -9.22 -12.93 11.28
N VAL A 131 -10.48 -12.53 11.15
CA VAL A 131 -10.91 -11.18 11.55
C VAL A 131 -10.62 -11.03 13.04
N GLY A 132 -9.81 -10.05 13.36
CA GLY A 132 -9.42 -9.71 14.72
C GLY A 132 -10.27 -8.58 15.30
N GLU A 133 -10.08 -8.30 16.58
CA GLU A 133 -10.70 -7.15 17.25
C GLU A 133 -10.00 -5.85 16.77
N VAL A 134 -10.78 -4.82 16.47
CA VAL A 134 -10.20 -3.52 16.08
C VAL A 134 -9.52 -2.89 17.29
N VAL A 135 -8.27 -2.51 17.10
CA VAL A 135 -7.43 -1.92 18.14
C VAL A 135 -6.75 -0.65 17.66
N VAL A 136 -6.36 0.17 18.60
CA VAL A 136 -5.55 1.37 18.36
C VAL A 136 -4.23 1.28 19.11
N ILE A 137 -3.14 1.67 18.47
CA ILE A 137 -1.83 1.77 19.09
C ILE A 137 -1.76 3.09 19.89
N THR A 138 -1.49 3.00 21.18
CA THR A 138 -1.56 4.13 22.13
C THR A 138 -0.22 4.83 22.35
N GLY A 139 0.89 4.21 21.92
CA GLY A 139 2.24 4.76 22.15
C GLY A 139 3.24 4.41 21.06
N GLY A 140 4.44 4.98 21.17
CA GLY A 140 5.53 4.75 20.23
C GLY A 140 5.35 5.45 18.89
N SER A 141 6.14 5.02 17.89
CA SER A 141 6.18 5.59 16.52
C SER A 141 4.87 5.41 15.75
N LEU A 142 4.07 4.42 16.12
CA LEU A 142 2.78 4.10 15.48
C LEU A 142 1.56 4.61 16.28
N ARG A 143 1.74 5.48 17.25
CA ARG A 143 0.62 6.01 18.06
C ARG A 143 -0.52 6.51 17.16
N GLY A 144 -1.75 6.06 17.46
CA GLY A 144 -2.98 6.37 16.69
C GLY A 144 -3.16 5.56 15.41
N LEU A 145 -2.30 4.58 15.13
CA LEU A 145 -2.55 3.62 14.07
C LEU A 145 -3.63 2.64 14.54
N CYS A 146 -4.64 2.42 13.71
CA CYS A 146 -5.67 1.42 13.91
C CYS A 146 -5.33 0.16 13.12
N GLY A 147 -5.58 -0.99 13.71
CA GLY A 147 -5.37 -2.29 13.09
C GLY A 147 -6.32 -3.33 13.68
N GLU A 148 -6.14 -4.58 13.30
CA GLU A 148 -6.87 -5.71 13.88
C GLU A 148 -5.91 -6.54 14.72
N LEU A 149 -6.28 -6.80 15.98
CA LEU A 149 -5.54 -7.69 16.87
C LEU A 149 -5.92 -9.13 16.55
N VAL A 150 -4.96 -9.92 16.11
CA VAL A 150 -5.19 -11.33 15.74
C VAL A 150 -4.78 -12.26 16.85
N ARG A 151 -3.68 -11.96 17.53
CA ARG A 151 -3.09 -12.83 18.55
C ARG A 151 -2.39 -12.02 19.63
N MET A 152 -2.42 -12.52 20.86
CA MET A 152 -1.59 -12.03 21.96
C MET A 152 -0.78 -13.19 22.53
N GLU A 153 0.53 -13.05 22.60
CA GLU A 153 1.44 -14.04 23.17
C GLU A 153 2.52 -13.34 24.00
N GLU A 154 2.79 -13.85 25.18
CA GLU A 154 3.93 -13.43 26.04
C GLU A 154 4.18 -11.92 26.14
N GLY A 155 3.12 -11.12 26.25
CA GLY A 155 3.22 -9.64 26.35
C GLY A 155 3.37 -8.94 25.00
N GLN A 156 3.32 -9.64 23.88
CA GLN A 156 3.29 -9.09 22.52
C GLN A 156 1.89 -9.24 21.91
N SER A 157 1.48 -8.24 21.16
CA SER A 157 0.24 -8.21 20.40
C SER A 157 0.56 -8.26 18.91
N HIS A 158 0.01 -9.25 18.22
CA HIS A 158 0.12 -9.35 16.76
C HIS A 158 -0.97 -8.52 16.11
N VAL A 159 -0.59 -7.38 15.54
CA VAL A 159 -1.51 -6.41 14.93
C VAL A 159 -1.34 -6.42 13.43
N ILE A 160 -2.46 -6.51 12.70
CA ILE A 160 -2.46 -6.51 11.24
C ILE A 160 -3.16 -5.27 10.68
N VAL A 161 -2.74 -4.89 9.47
CA VAL A 161 -3.42 -3.92 8.60
C VAL A 161 -3.70 -4.60 7.26
N ARG A 162 -4.95 -4.61 6.82
CA ARG A 162 -5.32 -5.20 5.54
C ARG A 162 -4.87 -4.32 4.37
N ILE A 163 -4.50 -4.98 3.27
CA ILE A 163 -4.00 -4.33 2.05
C ILE A 163 -4.78 -4.88 0.83
N GLY A 164 -6.09 -4.81 0.89
CA GLY A 164 -6.95 -5.30 -0.20
C GLY A 164 -6.65 -6.76 -0.55
N ALA A 165 -6.54 -7.06 -1.85
CA ALA A 165 -6.29 -8.42 -2.36
C ALA A 165 -4.85 -8.93 -2.13
N LEU A 166 -3.95 -8.11 -1.59
CA LEU A 166 -2.56 -8.51 -1.27
C LEU A 166 -2.44 -9.26 0.07
N GLY A 167 -3.52 -9.28 0.86
CA GLY A 167 -3.52 -9.86 2.21
C GLY A 167 -3.38 -8.79 3.28
N CYS A 168 -2.46 -8.96 4.21
CA CYS A 168 -2.24 -8.01 5.30
C CYS A 168 -0.76 -7.79 5.60
N ALA A 169 -0.45 -6.63 6.15
CA ALA A 169 0.81 -6.36 6.80
C ALA A 169 0.65 -6.58 8.30
N SER A 170 1.60 -7.24 8.93
CA SER A 170 1.59 -7.54 10.37
C SER A 170 2.83 -7.03 11.09
N ILE A 171 2.64 -6.69 12.35
CA ILE A 171 3.71 -6.32 13.28
C ILE A 171 3.45 -6.95 14.65
N ASP A 172 4.52 -7.21 15.37
CA ASP A 172 4.48 -7.58 16.77
C ASP A 172 4.83 -6.36 17.62
N ILE A 173 3.92 -5.95 18.49
CA ILE A 173 4.04 -4.76 19.32
C ILE A 173 3.78 -5.10 20.79
N PRO A 174 4.48 -4.49 21.77
CA PRO A 174 4.19 -4.72 23.18
C PRO A 174 2.73 -4.46 23.54
N SER A 175 2.08 -5.41 24.22
CA SER A 175 0.64 -5.39 24.46
C SER A 175 0.17 -4.18 25.29
N HIS A 176 1.04 -3.60 26.11
CA HIS A 176 0.73 -2.39 26.86
C HIS A 176 0.57 -1.12 25.98
N LEU A 177 0.99 -1.20 24.70
CA LEU A 177 0.83 -0.13 23.73
C LEU A 177 -0.41 -0.31 22.83
N VAL A 178 -1.24 -1.33 23.10
CA VAL A 178 -2.43 -1.64 22.32
C VAL A 178 -3.67 -1.47 23.19
N ALA A 179 -4.66 -0.75 22.69
CA ALA A 179 -5.97 -0.62 23.34
C ALA A 179 -7.09 -0.96 22.37
N ARG A 180 -8.23 -1.38 22.88
CA ARG A 180 -9.45 -1.54 22.06
C ARG A 180 -9.88 -0.19 21.49
N ALA A 181 -10.32 -0.20 20.25
CA ALA A 181 -10.79 1.02 19.57
C ALA A 181 -12.21 1.38 19.96
#